data_7e7f8616fb5db80e3cb22b3cb3b311b0
#
_entry.id   7e7f8616fb5db80e3cb22b3cb3b311b0
#
_cell.length_a   1.000
_cell.length_b   1.000
_cell.length_c   1.000
_cell.angle_alpha   90.00
_cell.angle_beta   90.00
_cell.angle_gamma   90.00
#
_symmetry.space_group_name_H-M   'P 1'
#
loop_
_entity.id
_entity.type
_entity.pdbx_description
1 polymer ?
#
loop_
_entity_poly.entity_id
_entity_poly.type
_entity_poly.pdbx_seq_one_letter_code
_entity_poly.pdbx_strand_id
1 'polypeptide(L)'
;FINFFGENMMRADIGVATAEMGDYLIHAGPPKKSEEIAARLFGSDWTFYGVSGSSGSNRIVAQAAVGADEIAIIDRNCHKSLNHGLTLSQARPVYLKPTRNAWGLIGPIPTGRLKKASIDALVANSRLASGAVSQSPSYAVVTNCTYDGFCYNVNDVVRHLGESAPRIHFDEAWYAYARFHPLYQSRYAMDAEETPNRPTLFAVQSTHKMLPSLSMASMIHVKKSD
;
A
#
# COMPACT_ATOMS: atom_id res chain seq x y z
N PHE A 1 21.36 24.76 -11.42
CA PHE A 1 21.41 23.65 -10.45
C PHE A 1 22.66 23.69 -9.60
N ILE A 2 23.87 23.57 -10.20
CA ILE A 2 25.13 23.48 -9.46
C ILE A 2 25.40 24.71 -8.57
N ASN A 3 25.05 25.92 -9.04
CA ASN A 3 25.19 27.16 -8.26
C ASN A 3 24.26 27.23 -7.05
N PHE A 4 23.13 26.49 -7.06
CA PHE A 4 22.15 26.47 -5.97
C PHE A 4 22.38 25.31 -5.01
N PHE A 5 22.55 24.09 -5.53
CA PHE A 5 22.68 22.89 -4.74
C PHE A 5 24.12 22.52 -4.36
N GLY A 6 25.10 23.08 -5.07
CA GLY A 6 26.51 22.75 -4.93
C GLY A 6 26.93 21.47 -5.65
N GLU A 7 28.23 21.30 -5.80
CA GLU A 7 28.84 20.18 -6.52
C GLU A 7 28.58 18.83 -5.81
N ASN A 8 28.62 18.82 -4.49
CA ASN A 8 28.42 17.57 -3.72
C ASN A 8 27.03 16.96 -3.92
N MET A 9 26.00 17.78 -4.08
CA MET A 9 24.66 17.31 -4.40
C MET A 9 24.62 16.63 -5.76
N MET A 10 25.29 17.22 -6.76
CA MET A 10 25.35 16.64 -8.11
C MET A 10 26.16 15.34 -8.16
N ARG A 11 27.22 15.24 -7.36
CA ARG A 11 28.03 14.04 -7.20
C ARG A 11 27.31 12.91 -6.46
N ALA A 12 26.25 13.22 -5.71
CA ALA A 12 25.45 12.21 -5.01
C ALA A 12 24.48 11.45 -5.94
N ASP A 13 24.26 11.94 -7.17
CA ASP A 13 23.45 11.26 -8.18
C ASP A 13 24.31 10.21 -8.91
N ILE A 14 24.38 9.02 -8.31
CA ILE A 14 25.21 7.91 -8.77
C ILE A 14 24.34 6.92 -9.54
N GLY A 15 24.78 6.54 -10.75
CA GLY A 15 24.15 5.46 -11.50
C GLY A 15 24.31 4.11 -10.81
N VAL A 16 23.24 3.36 -10.67
CA VAL A 16 23.19 2.03 -9.99
C VAL A 16 23.18 0.86 -10.99
N ALA A 17 23.78 1.03 -12.16
CA ALA A 17 23.80 0.02 -13.21
C ALA A 17 25.20 -0.64 -13.40
N THR A 18 26.12 -0.43 -12.45
CA THR A 18 27.44 -1.07 -12.49
C THR A 18 27.47 -2.31 -11.59
N ALA A 19 28.36 -3.26 -11.91
CA ALA A 19 28.50 -4.50 -11.14
C ALA A 19 28.77 -4.25 -9.64
N GLU A 20 29.53 -3.19 -9.33
CA GLU A 20 29.90 -2.83 -7.96
C GLU A 20 28.76 -2.19 -7.19
N MET A 21 27.92 -1.41 -7.87
CA MET A 21 26.78 -0.71 -7.27
C MET A 21 25.53 -1.56 -7.20
N GLY A 22 25.48 -2.66 -7.96
CA GLY A 22 24.29 -3.51 -8.06
C GLY A 22 23.22 -2.91 -8.97
N ASP A 23 22.02 -3.46 -8.87
CA ASP A 23 20.90 -3.12 -9.76
C ASP A 23 19.58 -3.30 -9.01
N TYR A 24 18.64 -2.37 -9.18
CA TYR A 24 17.29 -2.48 -8.63
C TYR A 24 16.46 -3.58 -9.30
N LEU A 25 16.72 -3.91 -10.56
CA LEU A 25 15.97 -4.95 -11.27
C LEU A 25 16.28 -6.35 -10.74
N ILE A 26 17.57 -6.61 -10.48
CA ILE A 26 18.02 -7.92 -9.97
C ILE A 26 18.15 -7.95 -8.44
N HIS A 27 17.87 -6.83 -7.77
CA HIS A 27 18.00 -6.67 -6.31
C HIS A 27 19.35 -7.18 -5.79
N ALA A 28 20.44 -6.58 -6.28
CA ALA A 28 21.81 -6.93 -5.91
C ALA A 28 22.58 -5.73 -5.34
N GLY A 29 23.74 -6.00 -4.69
CA GLY A 29 24.66 -4.98 -4.21
C GLY A 29 24.12 -4.08 -3.09
N PRO A 30 24.59 -2.82 -3.00
CA PRO A 30 24.14 -1.85 -2.00
C PRO A 30 22.62 -1.59 -1.97
N PRO A 31 21.88 -1.49 -3.10
CA PRO A 31 20.42 -1.37 -3.08
C PRO A 31 19.73 -2.50 -2.31
N LYS A 32 20.09 -3.77 -2.60
CA LYS A 32 19.56 -4.93 -1.89
C LYS A 32 19.82 -4.86 -0.38
N LYS A 33 21.05 -4.55 0.02
CA LYS A 33 21.41 -4.43 1.44
C LYS A 33 20.59 -3.34 2.13
N SER A 34 20.34 -2.23 1.45
CA SER A 34 19.51 -1.14 1.94
C SER A 34 18.04 -1.58 2.09
N GLU A 35 17.49 -2.30 1.13
CA GLU A 35 16.13 -2.86 1.18
C GLU A 35 15.97 -3.86 2.35
N GLU A 36 16.97 -4.72 2.58
CA GLU A 36 17.00 -5.65 3.72
C GLU A 36 17.05 -4.93 5.07
N ILE A 37 17.80 -3.82 5.16
CA ILE A 37 17.82 -2.97 6.36
C ILE A 37 16.45 -2.33 6.58
N ALA A 38 15.87 -1.76 5.53
CA ALA A 38 14.54 -1.18 5.59
C ALA A 38 13.48 -2.20 6.01
N ALA A 39 13.50 -3.42 5.46
CA ALA A 39 12.59 -4.48 5.84
C ALA A 39 12.64 -4.77 7.34
N ARG A 40 13.85 -4.93 7.92
CA ARG A 40 14.01 -5.13 9.37
C ARG A 40 13.52 -3.93 10.19
N LEU A 41 13.82 -2.70 9.75
CA LEU A 41 13.40 -1.48 10.46
C LEU A 41 11.88 -1.31 10.49
N PHE A 42 11.21 -1.61 9.39
CA PHE A 42 9.76 -1.46 9.26
C PHE A 42 8.97 -2.69 9.71
N GLY A 43 9.63 -3.84 9.96
CA GLY A 43 8.97 -5.07 10.39
C GLY A 43 8.26 -5.81 9.26
N SER A 44 8.78 -5.72 8.04
CA SER A 44 8.31 -6.46 6.87
C SER A 44 9.22 -7.64 6.53
N ASP A 45 8.72 -8.62 5.78
CA ASP A 45 9.54 -9.70 5.23
C ASP A 45 10.42 -9.19 4.09
N TRP A 46 9.86 -8.32 3.25
CA TRP A 46 10.57 -7.66 2.17
C TRP A 46 10.21 -6.18 2.08
N THR A 47 11.17 -5.40 1.66
CA THR A 47 10.99 -4.01 1.25
C THR A 47 11.62 -3.79 -0.10
N PHE A 48 10.91 -3.11 -1.01
CA PHE A 48 11.38 -2.73 -2.33
C PHE A 48 11.31 -1.22 -2.49
N TYR A 49 12.34 -0.60 -3.04
CA TYR A 49 12.35 0.82 -3.32
C TYR A 49 11.68 1.14 -4.65
N GLY A 50 10.88 2.19 -4.67
CA GLY A 50 10.24 2.73 -5.85
C GLY A 50 10.71 4.15 -6.15
N VAL A 51 11.24 4.37 -7.35
CA VAL A 51 11.78 5.68 -7.80
C VAL A 51 10.72 6.60 -8.40
N SER A 52 9.49 6.13 -8.56
CA SER A 52 8.36 6.90 -9.11
C SER A 52 7.31 7.30 -8.06
N GLY A 53 7.74 7.35 -6.79
CA GLY A 53 6.92 7.68 -5.65
C GLY A 53 5.83 6.64 -5.37
N SER A 54 5.03 6.85 -4.32
CA SER A 54 3.94 5.93 -3.97
C SER A 54 2.91 5.75 -5.09
N SER A 55 2.76 6.72 -5.99
CA SER A 55 1.87 6.55 -7.15
C SER A 55 2.33 5.45 -8.11
N GLY A 56 3.64 5.29 -8.31
CA GLY A 56 4.22 4.18 -9.05
C GLY A 56 4.08 2.88 -8.28
N SER A 57 4.47 2.89 -7.00
CA SER A 57 4.42 1.72 -6.13
C SER A 57 3.00 1.18 -5.94
N ASN A 58 1.98 2.03 -5.78
CA ASN A 58 0.58 1.61 -5.73
C ASN A 58 0.14 0.86 -7.01
N ARG A 59 0.60 1.33 -8.19
CA ARG A 59 0.30 0.63 -9.45
C ARG A 59 1.03 -0.70 -9.57
N ILE A 60 2.28 -0.77 -9.11
CA ILE A 60 3.06 -2.01 -9.08
C ILE A 60 2.37 -3.04 -8.21
N VAL A 61 2.00 -2.68 -6.98
CA VAL A 61 1.30 -3.59 -6.06
C VAL A 61 -0.04 -4.05 -6.64
N ALA A 62 -0.83 -3.14 -7.21
CA ALA A 62 -2.12 -3.51 -7.81
C ALA A 62 -1.92 -4.52 -8.95
N GLN A 63 -0.97 -4.27 -9.87
CA GLN A 63 -0.70 -5.18 -10.99
C GLN A 63 -0.12 -6.53 -10.55
N ALA A 64 0.60 -6.58 -9.43
CA ALA A 64 1.13 -7.82 -8.87
C ALA A 64 0.09 -8.62 -8.07
N ALA A 65 -0.93 -7.95 -7.51
CA ALA A 65 -1.83 -8.52 -6.52
C ALA A 65 -3.22 -8.86 -7.08
N VAL A 66 -3.63 -8.30 -8.23
CA VAL A 66 -4.94 -8.56 -8.84
C VAL A 66 -4.85 -8.66 -10.35
N GLY A 67 -5.47 -9.66 -10.93
CA GLY A 67 -5.51 -9.94 -12.36
C GLY A 67 -6.76 -9.42 -13.06
N ALA A 68 -6.80 -9.66 -14.37
CA ALA A 68 -7.95 -9.29 -15.21
C ALA A 68 -9.22 -10.00 -14.74
N ASP A 69 -10.31 -9.24 -14.72
CA ASP A 69 -11.64 -9.69 -14.29
C ASP A 69 -11.74 -10.23 -12.86
N GLU A 70 -10.68 -10.12 -12.04
CA GLU A 70 -10.74 -10.38 -10.61
C GLU A 70 -11.34 -9.18 -9.86
N ILE A 71 -12.02 -9.45 -8.74
CA ILE A 71 -12.64 -8.41 -7.91
C ILE A 71 -11.61 -7.80 -6.97
N ALA A 72 -11.50 -6.47 -7.00
CA ALA A 72 -10.74 -5.66 -6.05
C ALA A 72 -11.69 -4.84 -5.18
N ILE A 73 -11.66 -5.06 -3.86
CA ILE A 73 -12.32 -4.18 -2.89
C ILE A 73 -11.44 -2.96 -2.67
N ILE A 74 -11.99 -1.77 -2.86
CA ILE A 74 -11.20 -0.54 -2.80
C ILE A 74 -11.89 0.58 -2.02
N ASP A 75 -11.14 1.22 -1.13
CA ASP A 75 -11.60 2.44 -0.45
C ASP A 75 -11.96 3.53 -1.49
N ARG A 76 -13.18 4.04 -1.42
CA ARG A 76 -13.61 5.13 -2.33
C ARG A 76 -12.83 6.42 -2.12
N ASN A 77 -12.20 6.59 -0.97
CA ASN A 77 -11.30 7.71 -0.65
C ASN A 77 -9.82 7.43 -1.02
N CYS A 78 -9.58 6.50 -1.92
CA CYS A 78 -8.23 6.15 -2.34
C CYS A 78 -7.60 7.21 -3.24
N HIS A 79 -6.26 7.24 -3.26
CA HIS A 79 -5.52 8.04 -4.22
C HIS A 79 -5.76 7.52 -5.66
N LYS A 80 -5.80 8.44 -6.64
CA LYS A 80 -6.04 8.12 -8.06
C LYS A 80 -5.11 7.05 -8.64
N SER A 81 -3.90 6.90 -8.12
CA SER A 81 -2.94 5.87 -8.58
C SER A 81 -3.47 4.45 -8.40
N LEU A 82 -4.29 4.19 -7.39
CA LEU A 82 -4.93 2.90 -7.17
C LEU A 82 -5.96 2.60 -8.25
N ASN A 83 -6.82 3.56 -8.60
CA ASN A 83 -7.74 3.39 -9.73
C ASN A 83 -6.97 3.15 -11.05
N HIS A 84 -5.86 3.87 -11.28
CA HIS A 84 -4.99 3.62 -12.44
C HIS A 84 -4.40 2.19 -12.42
N GLY A 85 -3.94 1.72 -11.24
CA GLY A 85 -3.45 0.34 -11.07
C GLY A 85 -4.50 -0.69 -11.43
N LEU A 86 -5.73 -0.55 -10.93
CA LEU A 86 -6.85 -1.45 -11.25
C LEU A 86 -7.25 -1.41 -12.73
N THR A 87 -7.20 -0.23 -13.36
CA THR A 87 -7.44 -0.11 -14.80
C THR A 87 -6.37 -0.86 -15.60
N LEU A 88 -5.09 -0.72 -15.23
CA LEU A 88 -3.99 -1.42 -15.88
C LEU A 88 -4.06 -2.94 -15.69
N SER A 89 -4.51 -3.40 -14.52
CA SER A 89 -4.73 -4.82 -14.24
C SER A 89 -6.01 -5.37 -14.87
N GLN A 90 -6.88 -4.51 -15.42
CA GLN A 90 -8.24 -4.87 -15.88
C GLN A 90 -9.11 -5.49 -14.76
N ALA A 91 -8.82 -5.14 -13.51
CA ALA A 91 -9.55 -5.63 -12.35
C ALA A 91 -10.93 -4.97 -12.25
N ARG A 92 -11.87 -5.65 -11.58
CA ARG A 92 -13.22 -5.17 -11.34
C ARG A 92 -13.34 -4.53 -9.96
N PRO A 93 -13.41 -3.18 -9.87
CA PRO A 93 -13.44 -2.49 -8.59
C PRO A 93 -14.82 -2.58 -7.93
N VAL A 94 -14.83 -2.84 -6.64
CA VAL A 94 -16.00 -2.74 -5.77
C VAL A 94 -15.68 -1.79 -4.63
N TYR A 95 -16.40 -0.66 -4.53
CA TYR A 95 -16.00 0.47 -3.68
C TYR A 95 -16.61 0.40 -2.28
N LEU A 96 -15.74 0.42 -1.27
CA LEU A 96 -16.10 0.70 0.12
C LEU A 96 -16.32 2.21 0.29
N LYS A 97 -17.50 2.60 0.74
CA LYS A 97 -17.84 4.01 0.94
C LYS A 97 -17.49 4.42 2.37
N PRO A 98 -16.62 5.42 2.59
CA PRO A 98 -16.40 6.01 3.90
C PRO A 98 -17.61 6.79 4.38
N THR A 99 -17.62 7.14 5.66
CA THR A 99 -18.60 8.07 6.23
C THR A 99 -18.31 9.51 5.79
N ARG A 100 -19.29 10.39 5.98
CA ARG A 100 -19.13 11.85 5.86
C ARG A 100 -19.86 12.52 7.03
N ASN A 101 -19.31 13.62 7.52
CA ASN A 101 -20.00 14.45 8.50
C ASN A 101 -20.97 15.45 7.81
N ALA A 102 -21.64 16.28 8.60
CA ALA A 102 -22.60 17.27 8.08
C ALA A 102 -21.98 18.33 7.16
N TRP A 103 -20.67 18.56 7.25
CA TRP A 103 -19.93 19.49 6.37
C TRP A 103 -19.28 18.81 5.18
N GLY A 104 -19.54 17.50 4.98
CA GLY A 104 -19.00 16.75 3.85
C GLY A 104 -17.57 16.22 4.03
N LEU A 105 -16.94 16.43 5.20
CA LEU A 105 -15.62 15.86 5.50
C LEU A 105 -15.70 14.33 5.50
N ILE A 106 -14.71 13.71 4.87
CA ILE A 106 -14.63 12.27 4.72
C ILE A 106 -14.10 11.66 6.01
N GLY A 107 -14.85 10.73 6.58
CA GLY A 107 -14.47 9.94 7.75
C GLY A 107 -13.98 8.54 7.39
N PRO A 108 -13.82 7.66 8.39
CA PRO A 108 -13.39 6.28 8.15
C PRO A 108 -14.49 5.44 7.50
N ILE A 109 -14.08 4.31 6.94
CA ILE A 109 -14.99 3.21 6.59
C ILE A 109 -15.43 2.56 7.90
N PRO A 110 -16.73 2.47 8.21
CA PRO A 110 -17.20 1.78 9.41
C PRO A 110 -16.76 0.31 9.42
N THR A 111 -16.27 -0.18 10.55
CA THR A 111 -15.78 -1.57 10.70
C THR A 111 -16.81 -2.61 10.26
N GLY A 112 -18.12 -2.34 10.49
CA GLY A 112 -19.18 -3.22 10.02
C GLY A 112 -19.20 -3.44 8.51
N ARG A 113 -18.73 -2.48 7.72
CA ARG A 113 -18.64 -2.60 6.24
C ARG A 113 -17.46 -3.44 5.77
N LEU A 114 -16.51 -3.72 6.65
CA LEU A 114 -15.35 -4.57 6.35
C LEU A 114 -15.63 -6.06 6.59
N LYS A 115 -16.72 -6.40 7.27
CA LYS A 115 -17.10 -7.78 7.58
C LYS A 115 -17.48 -8.54 6.32
N LYS A 116 -17.17 -9.85 6.28
CA LYS A 116 -17.42 -10.71 5.13
C LYS A 116 -18.84 -10.60 4.58
N ALA A 117 -19.87 -10.71 5.42
CA ALA A 117 -21.25 -10.62 4.96
C ALA A 117 -21.58 -9.29 4.27
N SER A 118 -20.98 -8.16 4.73
CA SER A 118 -21.15 -6.86 4.10
C SER A 118 -20.42 -6.77 2.77
N ILE A 119 -19.23 -7.37 2.67
CA ILE A 119 -18.46 -7.45 1.42
C ILE A 119 -19.20 -8.32 0.40
N ASP A 120 -19.67 -9.50 0.80
CA ASP A 120 -20.42 -10.41 -0.08
C ASP A 120 -21.69 -9.72 -0.64
N ALA A 121 -22.45 -9.04 0.22
CA ALA A 121 -23.61 -8.26 -0.23
C ALA A 121 -23.26 -7.10 -1.15
N LEU A 122 -22.12 -6.43 -0.89
CA LEU A 122 -21.62 -5.33 -1.72
C LEU A 122 -21.21 -5.82 -3.11
N VAL A 123 -20.52 -6.96 -3.18
CA VAL A 123 -20.11 -7.61 -4.45
C VAL A 123 -21.35 -8.03 -5.24
N ALA A 124 -22.29 -8.75 -4.60
CA ALA A 124 -23.51 -9.23 -5.26
C ALA A 124 -24.37 -8.11 -5.86
N ASN A 125 -24.36 -6.93 -5.27
CA ASN A 125 -25.13 -5.75 -5.74
C ASN A 125 -24.31 -4.82 -6.65
N SER A 126 -23.04 -5.11 -6.94
CA SER A 126 -22.18 -4.26 -7.75
C SER A 126 -22.28 -4.57 -9.24
N ARG A 127 -22.72 -3.60 -10.05
CA ARG A 127 -22.67 -3.71 -11.51
C ARG A 127 -21.25 -3.90 -12.05
N LEU A 128 -20.25 -3.34 -11.34
CA LEU A 128 -18.84 -3.45 -11.74
C LEU A 128 -18.27 -4.86 -11.51
N ALA A 129 -18.85 -5.64 -10.60
CA ALA A 129 -18.48 -7.03 -10.37
C ALA A 129 -19.14 -8.01 -11.37
N SER A 130 -20.07 -7.54 -12.18
CA SER A 130 -20.71 -8.38 -13.22
C SER A 130 -19.66 -8.86 -14.22
N GLY A 131 -19.64 -10.18 -14.47
CA GLY A 131 -18.66 -10.82 -15.36
C GLY A 131 -17.28 -11.04 -14.72
N ALA A 132 -17.14 -10.94 -13.40
CA ALA A 132 -15.93 -11.33 -12.70
C ALA A 132 -15.69 -12.86 -12.83
N VAL A 133 -14.42 -13.25 -12.89
CA VAL A 133 -14.00 -14.68 -12.94
C VAL A 133 -14.35 -15.43 -11.65
N SER A 134 -14.51 -14.73 -10.55
CA SER A 134 -14.95 -15.24 -9.24
C SER A 134 -15.74 -14.16 -8.52
N GLN A 135 -16.71 -14.55 -7.70
CA GLN A 135 -17.42 -13.63 -6.80
C GLN A 135 -16.65 -13.38 -5.49
N SER A 136 -15.56 -14.11 -5.27
CA SER A 136 -14.67 -13.85 -4.14
C SER A 136 -13.62 -12.82 -4.52
N PRO A 137 -13.46 -11.71 -3.76
CA PRO A 137 -12.40 -10.75 -4.00
C PRO A 137 -11.02 -11.38 -3.84
N SER A 138 -10.07 -11.00 -4.69
CA SER A 138 -8.68 -11.46 -4.61
C SER A 138 -7.76 -10.43 -3.94
N TYR A 139 -8.22 -9.18 -3.84
CA TYR A 139 -7.43 -8.05 -3.38
C TYR A 139 -8.31 -6.99 -2.71
N ALA A 140 -7.79 -6.37 -1.66
CA ALA A 140 -8.44 -5.24 -1.00
C ALA A 140 -7.46 -4.09 -0.77
N VAL A 141 -7.92 -2.85 -0.86
CA VAL A 141 -7.11 -1.65 -0.63
C VAL A 141 -7.80 -0.73 0.37
N VAL A 142 -7.04 -0.26 1.35
CA VAL A 142 -7.47 0.71 2.37
C VAL A 142 -6.48 1.87 2.43
N THR A 143 -6.98 3.11 2.44
CA THR A 143 -6.16 4.30 2.69
C THR A 143 -5.89 4.44 4.18
N ASN A 144 -4.64 4.33 4.57
CA ASN A 144 -4.17 4.41 5.96
C ASN A 144 -2.85 5.21 6.02
N CYS A 145 -2.77 6.39 6.41
CA CYS A 145 -3.62 7.37 7.03
C CYS A 145 -4.22 8.32 5.96
N THR A 146 -5.40 8.87 6.22
CA THR A 146 -6.01 9.88 5.33
C THR A 146 -5.39 11.26 5.55
N TYR A 147 -5.68 12.22 4.64
CA TYR A 147 -5.24 13.63 4.81
C TYR A 147 -5.78 14.28 6.08
N ASP A 148 -6.93 13.82 6.57
CA ASP A 148 -7.56 14.33 7.80
C ASP A 148 -7.05 13.63 9.06
N GLY A 149 -6.02 12.77 8.94
CA GLY A 149 -5.37 12.09 10.06
C GLY A 149 -6.08 10.83 10.56
N PHE A 150 -7.08 10.31 9.84
CA PHE A 150 -7.71 9.05 10.21
C PHE A 150 -6.79 7.87 9.88
N CYS A 151 -6.51 7.05 10.89
CA CYS A 151 -5.81 5.78 10.74
C CYS A 151 -6.62 4.66 11.39
N TYR A 152 -6.55 3.48 10.78
CA TYR A 152 -7.25 2.30 11.28
C TYR A 152 -6.43 1.57 12.35
N ASN A 153 -7.12 0.80 13.21
CA ASN A 153 -6.47 -0.34 13.85
C ASN A 153 -6.26 -1.40 12.77
N VAL A 154 -5.00 -1.71 12.45
CA VAL A 154 -4.68 -2.61 11.34
C VAL A 154 -5.11 -4.05 11.63
N ASN A 155 -5.09 -4.49 12.89
CA ASN A 155 -5.54 -5.83 13.28
C ASN A 155 -7.02 -6.02 13.02
N ASP A 156 -7.84 -4.98 13.27
CA ASP A 156 -9.27 -5.00 12.95
C ASP A 156 -9.52 -5.07 11.44
N VAL A 157 -8.78 -4.29 10.65
CA VAL A 157 -8.87 -4.33 9.18
C VAL A 157 -8.49 -5.70 8.65
N VAL A 158 -7.32 -6.22 9.07
CA VAL A 158 -6.80 -7.52 8.65
C VAL A 158 -7.76 -8.64 9.01
N ARG A 159 -8.28 -8.66 10.24
CA ARG A 159 -9.24 -9.66 10.70
C ARG A 159 -10.50 -9.70 9.86
N HIS A 160 -11.08 -8.53 9.54
CA HIS A 160 -12.35 -8.48 8.83
C HIS A 160 -12.21 -8.61 7.31
N LEU A 161 -11.28 -7.87 6.68
CA LEU A 161 -11.07 -7.98 5.24
C LEU A 161 -10.37 -9.29 4.84
N GLY A 162 -9.54 -9.86 5.72
CA GLY A 162 -8.86 -11.12 5.48
C GLY A 162 -9.81 -12.31 5.28
N GLU A 163 -11.03 -12.25 5.84
CA GLU A 163 -12.08 -13.24 5.57
C GLU A 163 -12.59 -13.19 4.11
N SER A 164 -12.36 -12.08 3.41
CA SER A 164 -12.89 -11.85 2.06
C SER A 164 -11.79 -11.79 0.99
N ALA A 165 -10.59 -11.28 1.33
CA ALA A 165 -9.52 -11.07 0.37
C ALA A 165 -8.17 -11.58 0.91
N PRO A 166 -7.46 -12.46 0.16
CA PRO A 166 -6.17 -13.02 0.58
C PRO A 166 -5.01 -12.03 0.51
N ARG A 167 -5.22 -10.85 -0.06
CA ARG A 167 -4.21 -9.79 -0.21
C ARG A 167 -4.81 -8.45 0.18
N ILE A 168 -4.19 -7.78 1.16
CA ILE A 168 -4.62 -6.46 1.63
C ILE A 168 -3.49 -5.46 1.43
N HIS A 169 -3.81 -4.35 0.79
CA HIS A 169 -2.89 -3.24 0.54
C HIS A 169 -3.31 -2.02 1.37
N PHE A 170 -2.40 -1.52 2.17
CA PHE A 170 -2.53 -0.26 2.90
C PHE A 170 -1.78 0.83 2.14
N ASP A 171 -2.50 1.80 1.63
CA ASP A 171 -1.88 3.03 1.11
C ASP A 171 -1.51 3.92 2.30
N GLU A 172 -0.25 3.86 2.67
CA GLU A 172 0.36 4.58 3.78
C GLU A 172 1.28 5.73 3.29
N ALA A 173 0.97 6.31 2.14
CA ALA A 173 1.82 7.31 1.50
C ALA A 173 2.23 8.48 2.41
N TRP A 174 1.44 8.81 3.43
CA TRP A 174 1.71 9.87 4.40
C TRP A 174 2.16 9.36 5.79
N TYR A 175 2.40 8.04 5.95
CA TYR A 175 2.42 7.43 7.27
C TYR A 175 3.72 6.70 7.62
N ALA A 176 4.79 6.89 6.83
CA ALA A 176 6.07 6.20 7.01
C ALA A 176 6.70 6.39 8.41
N TYR A 177 6.46 7.52 9.06
CA TYR A 177 6.97 7.82 10.41
C TYR A 177 6.31 7.02 11.54
N ALA A 178 5.14 6.44 11.29
CA ALA A 178 4.35 5.77 12.33
C ALA A 178 5.10 4.62 13.01
N ARG A 179 5.95 3.91 12.27
CA ARG A 179 6.81 2.83 12.79
C ARG A 179 7.68 3.26 13.97
N PHE A 180 8.08 4.51 14.02
CA PHE A 180 9.14 4.99 14.92
C PHE A 180 8.61 5.63 16.20
N HIS A 181 7.30 5.58 16.46
CA HIS A 181 6.74 6.14 17.68
C HIS A 181 5.61 5.25 18.26
N PRO A 182 5.64 4.93 19.57
CA PRO A 182 4.71 3.99 20.21
C PRO A 182 3.23 4.44 20.19
N LEU A 183 2.96 5.72 19.98
CA LEU A 183 1.60 6.24 19.82
C LEU A 183 0.84 5.58 18.65
N TYR A 184 1.58 5.10 17.64
CA TYR A 184 1.03 4.51 16.43
C TYR A 184 1.02 2.98 16.45
N GLN A 185 1.29 2.35 17.59
CA GLN A 185 1.20 0.89 17.73
C GLN A 185 -0.16 0.39 17.25
N SER A 186 -0.17 -0.70 16.49
CA SER A 186 -1.34 -1.27 15.80
C SER A 186 -2.04 -0.33 14.79
N ARG A 187 -1.36 0.73 14.35
CA ARG A 187 -1.93 1.72 13.43
C ARG A 187 -1.28 1.73 12.05
N TYR A 188 -0.17 1.06 11.83
CA TYR A 188 0.51 0.92 10.53
C TYR A 188 0.58 -0.56 10.13
N ALA A 189 0.52 -0.82 8.83
CA ALA A 189 0.26 -2.15 8.29
C ALA A 189 1.26 -3.22 8.74
N MET A 190 2.55 -2.89 8.80
CA MET A 190 3.60 -3.85 9.16
C MET A 190 3.61 -4.21 10.65
N ASP A 191 2.82 -3.52 11.49
CA ASP A 191 2.59 -3.86 12.90
C ASP A 191 1.42 -4.85 13.10
N ALA A 192 0.82 -5.33 12.02
CA ALA A 192 -0.23 -6.33 12.11
C ALA A 192 0.27 -7.61 12.79
N GLU A 193 -0.55 -8.12 13.69
CA GLU A 193 -0.27 -9.36 14.43
C GLU A 193 -0.11 -10.56 13.50
N GLU A 194 0.79 -11.47 13.87
CA GLU A 194 0.90 -12.76 13.23
C GLU A 194 -0.23 -13.65 13.70
N THR A 195 -1.08 -14.06 12.77
CA THR A 195 -2.20 -14.97 13.05
C THR A 195 -2.26 -16.03 11.96
N PRO A 196 -2.71 -17.27 12.28
CA PRO A 196 -2.90 -18.30 11.27
C PRO A 196 -3.80 -17.80 10.14
N ASN A 197 -3.43 -18.09 8.90
CA ASN A 197 -4.15 -17.68 7.69
C ASN A 197 -4.29 -16.15 7.51
N ARG A 198 -3.40 -15.36 8.12
CA ARG A 198 -3.35 -13.92 7.87
C ARG A 198 -3.14 -13.67 6.35
N PRO A 199 -3.88 -12.73 5.74
CA PRO A 199 -3.65 -12.38 4.35
C PRO A 199 -2.24 -11.81 4.14
N THR A 200 -1.73 -11.89 2.92
CA THR A 200 -0.53 -11.14 2.53
C THR A 200 -0.82 -9.64 2.62
N LEU A 201 0.05 -8.91 3.32
CA LEU A 201 -0.08 -7.47 3.49
C LEU A 201 0.94 -6.73 2.63
N PHE A 202 0.48 -5.67 2.00
CA PHE A 202 1.32 -4.68 1.33
C PHE A 202 1.14 -3.33 2.00
N ALA A 203 2.22 -2.59 2.22
CA ALA A 203 2.15 -1.19 2.59
C ALA A 203 2.97 -0.36 1.62
N VAL A 204 2.39 0.71 1.11
CA VAL A 204 3.10 1.65 0.23
C VAL A 204 3.28 2.97 0.95
N GLN A 205 4.53 3.38 1.14
CA GLN A 205 4.90 4.59 1.87
C GLN A 205 5.77 5.50 0.99
N SER A 206 5.46 6.81 0.97
CA SER A 206 6.31 7.80 0.32
C SER A 206 7.42 8.23 1.27
N THR A 207 8.67 8.01 0.88
CA THR A 207 9.82 8.45 1.66
C THR A 207 9.92 9.98 1.63
N HIS A 208 9.73 10.61 0.48
CA HIS A 208 9.88 12.06 0.27
C HIS A 208 8.81 12.93 0.95
N LYS A 209 7.71 12.34 1.46
CA LYS A 209 6.65 13.12 2.12
C LYS A 209 6.94 13.32 3.60
N MET A 210 7.24 12.26 4.33
CA MET A 210 7.32 12.26 5.79
C MET A 210 8.67 11.77 6.34
N LEU A 211 9.55 11.25 5.49
CA LEU A 211 10.94 10.92 5.80
C LEU A 211 11.86 11.69 4.83
N PRO A 212 13.14 11.90 5.19
CA PRO A 212 14.07 12.62 4.32
C PRO A 212 14.34 11.82 3.03
N SER A 213 14.16 12.51 1.89
CA SER A 213 14.53 12.02 0.58
C SER A 213 14.85 13.21 -0.33
N LEU A 214 15.88 13.10 -1.13
CA LEU A 214 16.31 14.17 -2.06
C LEU A 214 15.38 14.31 -3.26
N SER A 215 14.67 13.24 -3.63
CA SER A 215 13.76 13.21 -4.76
C SER A 215 12.55 12.34 -4.45
N MET A 216 11.67 12.21 -5.42
CA MET A 216 10.46 11.40 -5.32
C MET A 216 10.83 9.92 -5.16
N ALA A 217 10.59 9.36 -3.96
CA ALA A 217 10.89 7.99 -3.61
C ALA A 217 9.75 7.37 -2.80
N SER A 218 9.69 6.04 -2.81
CA SER A 218 8.72 5.27 -2.04
C SER A 218 9.28 3.91 -1.65
N MET A 219 8.62 3.27 -0.70
CA MET A 219 8.87 1.89 -0.29
C MET A 219 7.59 1.08 -0.45
N ILE A 220 7.76 -0.15 -0.94
CA ILE A 220 6.74 -1.20 -0.90
C ILE A 220 7.19 -2.19 0.16
N HIS A 221 6.46 -2.29 1.25
CA HIS A 221 6.68 -3.29 2.29
C HIS A 221 5.75 -4.46 2.05
N VAL A 222 6.25 -5.67 2.22
CA VAL A 222 5.48 -6.90 2.08
C VAL A 222 5.62 -7.74 3.35
N LYS A 223 4.48 -8.18 3.87
CA LYS A 223 4.37 -9.14 4.96
C LYS A 223 3.54 -10.30 4.44
N LYS A 224 4.19 -11.42 4.12
CA LYS A 224 3.54 -12.56 3.46
C LYS A 224 2.63 -13.32 4.41
N SER A 225 1.63 -13.97 3.87
CA SER A 225 0.86 -15.02 4.56
C SER A 225 1.77 -16.20 4.90
N ASP A 226 1.47 -16.87 5.98
CA ASP A 226 2.10 -18.16 6.34
C ASP A 226 1.72 -19.26 5.33
#